data_750ac8b0d9a2222a657050c2b9f97cca
#
_entry.id   750ac8b0d9a2222a657050c2b9f97cca
#
_cell.length_a   1.000
_cell.length_b   1.000
_cell.length_c   1.000
_cell.angle_alpha   90.00
_cell.angle_beta   90.00
_cell.angle_gamma   90.00
#
_symmetry.space_group_name_H-M   'P 1'
#
loop_
_entity.id
_entity.type
_entity.pdbx_description
1 polymer ?
#
loop_
_entity_poly.entity_id
_entity_poly.type
_entity_poly.pdbx_seq_one_letter_code
_entity_poly.pdbx_strand_id
1 'polypeptide(L)'
;MQLTLWTYEGPPHVGAIRVATAMEEVHYVLHAPQGDTYADLLFTMIERLPKRPPVTYTTFQARDLGGDTAELFKTAAKEAFERFKPKAMLVGASCTAELIQDDPGGLCRALDLPVPVIALELPSYQRKENWGASETFYQLVRTLAKPRGHGEPKKLRPVGQRPRCNLLGPTALGFRHRDDVREITGLLNQLGIDINVVAPLGATPDDLGRLGDADFNVVLYPETANVAAQWLSRTFGQASTSTVPIGSGATRDFIREVAQLAGVDPSAVLSSADARAPWYARSVDSTYLTGKRVFVFGDATHAVAAARVASQELGFTVVGIGTYSREHAREVREAAKLYGVEPLITDDYLEVEARVAELQPELVLGSQMERHIAKRLGMPCAVISAPVHVQDFPARYSPQMGFEGANVLFDTWVHPLMMGLEEHLIGMFRGDVEFHEDAAPSHLGGHASRPAPTVSASASAAVEAIVEITAQATIPLNTEEGPYAATPAKWTPDAEKELRKIPFFVRGKARRNTERYAQIHSVQVVTIETLYDAKAHFSR
;
A
#
# COMPACT_ATOMS: atom_id res chain seq x y z
N MET A 1 0.84 -18.88 -22.58
CA MET A 1 0.88 -17.48 -22.19
C MET A 1 -0.10 -17.31 -21.06
N GLN A 2 0.36 -16.99 -19.86
CA GLN A 2 -0.53 -16.78 -18.71
C GLN A 2 -0.88 -15.29 -18.69
N LEU A 3 -2.16 -14.95 -18.79
CA LEU A 3 -2.60 -13.58 -18.77
C LEU A 3 -2.61 -13.08 -17.33
N THR A 4 -1.95 -11.97 -17.06
CA THR A 4 -2.00 -11.27 -15.80
C THR A 4 -3.34 -10.55 -15.70
N LEU A 5 -4.20 -10.99 -14.77
CA LEU A 5 -5.55 -10.41 -14.58
C LEU A 5 -5.54 -9.11 -13.77
N TRP A 6 -4.46 -8.84 -13.03
CA TRP A 6 -4.32 -7.73 -12.10
C TRP A 6 -2.99 -7.03 -12.31
N THR A 7 -2.97 -5.72 -12.17
CA THR A 7 -1.77 -4.90 -12.26
C THR A 7 -1.65 -3.99 -11.04
N TYR A 8 -0.42 -3.72 -10.60
CA TYR A 8 -0.15 -2.78 -9.50
C TYR A 8 -0.42 -1.33 -9.88
N GLU A 9 -0.15 -1.00 -11.12
CA GLU A 9 -0.28 0.36 -11.63
C GLU A 9 -1.10 0.37 -12.91
N GLY A 10 -1.96 1.39 -13.03
CA GLY A 10 -2.65 1.72 -14.25
C GLY A 10 -1.75 2.38 -15.30
N PRO A 11 -2.31 2.77 -16.45
CA PRO A 11 -1.61 3.58 -17.43
C PRO A 11 -1.33 5.01 -16.90
N PRO A 12 -0.38 5.76 -17.50
CA PRO A 12 0.09 7.02 -16.95
C PRO A 12 -0.98 8.12 -16.92
N HIS A 13 -2.00 8.08 -17.77
CA HIS A 13 -3.11 9.03 -17.73
C HIS A 13 -3.94 8.91 -16.44
N VAL A 14 -3.98 7.73 -15.80
CA VAL A 14 -4.61 7.58 -14.46
C VAL A 14 -3.80 8.35 -13.41
N GLY A 15 -2.47 8.35 -13.51
CA GLY A 15 -1.61 9.21 -12.69
C GLY A 15 -1.91 10.69 -12.85
N ALA A 16 -2.17 11.15 -14.09
CA ALA A 16 -2.61 12.52 -14.35
C ALA A 16 -3.98 12.81 -13.71
N ILE A 17 -4.92 11.85 -13.76
CA ILE A 17 -6.23 11.99 -13.10
C ILE A 17 -6.04 12.10 -11.57
N ARG A 18 -5.10 11.34 -10.96
CA ARG A 18 -4.79 11.44 -9.53
C ARG A 18 -4.37 12.85 -9.14
N VAL A 19 -3.48 13.48 -9.92
CA VAL A 19 -3.02 14.85 -9.68
C VAL A 19 -4.15 15.86 -9.89
N ALA A 20 -4.88 15.77 -11.00
CA ALA A 20 -6.01 16.66 -11.29
C ALA A 20 -7.10 16.56 -10.21
N THR A 21 -7.40 15.34 -9.73
CA THR A 21 -8.41 15.10 -8.68
C THR A 21 -7.97 15.65 -7.31
N ALA A 22 -6.68 15.64 -7.04
CA ALA A 22 -6.13 16.20 -5.81
C ALA A 22 -6.15 17.74 -5.79
N MET A 23 -6.11 18.39 -6.95
CA MET A 23 -6.09 19.84 -7.10
C MET A 23 -7.49 20.45 -7.16
N GLU A 24 -7.56 21.75 -6.93
CA GLU A 24 -8.75 22.55 -7.15
C GLU A 24 -8.56 23.48 -8.36
N GLU A 25 -9.67 23.85 -9.01
CA GLU A 25 -9.69 24.76 -10.17
C GLU A 25 -8.88 24.30 -11.40
N VAL A 26 -8.56 22.99 -11.45
CA VAL A 26 -7.93 22.33 -12.61
C VAL A 26 -8.96 21.40 -13.25
N HIS A 27 -8.94 21.32 -14.57
CA HIS A 27 -9.77 20.38 -15.32
C HIS A 27 -8.94 19.64 -16.36
N TYR A 28 -9.13 18.32 -16.46
CA TYR A 28 -8.42 17.46 -17.40
C TYR A 28 -9.34 17.04 -18.54
N VAL A 29 -8.95 17.33 -19.78
CA VAL A 29 -9.63 16.82 -20.97
C VAL A 29 -8.81 15.65 -21.51
N LEU A 30 -9.36 14.47 -21.38
CA LEU A 30 -8.72 13.22 -21.79
C LEU A 30 -9.33 12.73 -23.11
N HIS A 31 -8.50 12.71 -24.16
CA HIS A 31 -8.89 12.07 -25.41
C HIS A 31 -8.90 10.56 -25.22
N ALA A 32 -10.08 9.98 -25.16
CA ALA A 32 -10.26 8.59 -24.73
C ALA A 32 -11.57 7.99 -25.29
N PRO A 33 -11.62 6.68 -25.52
CA PRO A 33 -12.86 5.98 -25.83
C PRO A 33 -13.76 5.90 -24.59
N GLN A 34 -15.02 5.55 -24.81
CA GLN A 34 -16.01 5.42 -23.74
C GLN A 34 -15.60 4.41 -22.65
N GLY A 35 -14.84 3.37 -23.02
CA GLY A 35 -14.38 2.34 -22.08
C GLY A 35 -13.45 2.85 -20.99
N ASP A 36 -12.70 3.92 -21.23
CA ASP A 36 -11.70 4.44 -20.28
C ASP A 36 -12.32 5.26 -19.13
N THR A 37 -13.63 5.54 -19.17
CA THR A 37 -14.34 6.26 -18.08
C THR A 37 -14.42 5.50 -16.76
N TYR A 38 -14.02 4.21 -16.74
CA TYR A 38 -14.01 3.40 -15.52
C TYR A 38 -13.10 3.97 -14.42
N ALA A 39 -12.08 4.73 -14.80
CA ALA A 39 -11.12 5.33 -13.85
C ALA A 39 -11.82 6.23 -12.81
N ASP A 40 -12.94 6.87 -13.15
CA ASP A 40 -13.73 7.69 -12.22
C ASP A 40 -14.22 6.90 -10.99
N LEU A 41 -14.50 5.59 -11.17
CA LEU A 41 -14.97 4.74 -10.09
C LEU A 41 -13.91 4.53 -9.01
N LEU A 42 -12.62 4.52 -9.37
CA LEU A 42 -11.53 4.36 -8.41
C LEU A 42 -11.55 5.49 -7.37
N PHE A 43 -11.81 6.72 -7.80
CA PHE A 43 -11.80 7.89 -6.91
C PHE A 43 -13.06 7.98 -6.05
N THR A 44 -14.21 7.72 -6.62
CA THR A 44 -15.49 7.83 -5.90
C THR A 44 -15.76 6.64 -4.98
N MET A 45 -15.43 5.43 -5.40
CA MET A 45 -15.69 4.21 -4.63
C MET A 45 -14.57 3.87 -3.65
N ILE A 46 -13.31 3.96 -4.09
CA ILE A 46 -12.16 3.57 -3.25
C ILE A 46 -11.82 4.68 -2.28
N GLU A 47 -11.55 5.89 -2.77
CA GLU A 47 -11.18 7.03 -1.93
C GLU A 47 -12.35 7.70 -1.22
N ARG A 48 -13.58 7.31 -1.55
CA ARG A 48 -14.84 7.86 -0.98
C ARG A 48 -14.96 9.39 -1.20
N LEU A 49 -14.53 9.87 -2.38
CA LEU A 49 -14.68 11.26 -2.72
C LEU A 49 -16.16 11.62 -2.96
N PRO A 50 -16.63 12.78 -2.46
CA PRO A 50 -18.01 13.23 -2.66
C PRO A 50 -18.26 13.77 -4.07
N LYS A 51 -17.21 13.98 -4.85
CA LYS A 51 -17.25 14.53 -6.21
C LYS A 51 -16.59 13.58 -7.19
N ARG A 52 -17.03 13.59 -8.43
CA ARG A 52 -16.30 12.93 -9.52
C ARG A 52 -14.98 13.65 -9.79
N PRO A 53 -13.96 12.95 -10.31
CA PRO A 53 -12.75 13.57 -10.83
C PRO A 53 -13.05 14.70 -11.80
N PRO A 54 -12.27 15.78 -11.83
CA PRO A 54 -12.43 16.90 -12.75
C PRO A 54 -11.92 16.54 -14.15
N VAL A 55 -12.53 15.53 -14.77
CA VAL A 55 -12.10 14.97 -16.06
C VAL A 55 -13.28 14.97 -17.03
N THR A 56 -13.03 15.42 -18.25
CA THR A 56 -13.92 15.25 -19.41
C THR A 56 -13.28 14.30 -20.40
N TYR A 57 -13.99 13.22 -20.73
CA TYR A 57 -13.57 12.26 -21.74
C TYR A 57 -14.25 12.57 -23.06
N THR A 58 -13.53 12.44 -24.16
CA THR A 58 -14.13 12.62 -25.50
C THR A 58 -15.11 11.50 -25.85
N THR A 59 -14.96 10.34 -25.23
CA THR A 59 -15.83 9.16 -25.38
C THR A 59 -16.04 8.70 -26.82
N PHE A 60 -15.01 8.83 -27.67
CA PHE A 60 -15.10 8.38 -29.06
C PHE A 60 -15.41 6.88 -29.16
N GLN A 61 -16.07 6.50 -30.25
CA GLN A 61 -16.43 5.13 -30.56
C GLN A 61 -15.81 4.70 -31.89
N ALA A 62 -15.89 3.42 -32.22
CA ALA A 62 -15.33 2.88 -33.47
C ALA A 62 -15.84 3.61 -34.74
N ARG A 63 -17.08 4.09 -34.73
CA ARG A 63 -17.66 4.88 -35.84
C ARG A 63 -16.99 6.25 -36.02
N ASP A 64 -16.47 6.81 -34.94
CA ASP A 64 -15.85 8.15 -34.96
C ASP A 64 -14.42 8.09 -35.53
N LEU A 65 -13.79 6.89 -35.55
CA LEU A 65 -12.46 6.66 -36.12
C LEU A 65 -12.43 6.86 -37.65
N GLY A 66 -13.58 6.77 -38.32
CA GLY A 66 -13.71 7.08 -39.74
C GLY A 66 -14.04 8.55 -40.02
N GLY A 67 -14.20 9.37 -38.99
CA GLY A 67 -14.51 10.79 -39.03
C GLY A 67 -13.36 11.67 -38.55
N ASP A 68 -13.71 12.87 -38.06
CA ASP A 68 -12.74 13.82 -37.51
C ASP A 68 -12.70 13.76 -35.97
N THR A 69 -11.81 12.92 -35.41
CA THR A 69 -11.61 12.78 -33.97
C THR A 69 -10.98 14.04 -33.38
N ALA A 70 -10.26 14.81 -34.15
CA ALA A 70 -9.69 16.09 -33.72
C ALA A 70 -10.78 17.15 -33.45
N GLU A 71 -11.82 17.23 -34.28
CA GLU A 71 -12.96 18.13 -34.02
C GLU A 71 -13.78 17.68 -32.79
N LEU A 72 -13.91 16.37 -32.57
CA LEU A 72 -14.53 15.84 -31.36
C LEU A 72 -13.77 16.28 -30.11
N PHE A 73 -12.43 16.22 -30.16
CA PHE A 73 -11.58 16.67 -29.04
C PHE A 73 -11.70 18.19 -28.81
N LYS A 74 -11.62 19.01 -29.85
CA LYS A 74 -11.75 20.46 -29.73
C LYS A 74 -13.10 20.86 -29.13
N THR A 75 -14.18 20.25 -29.59
CA THR A 75 -15.53 20.45 -29.05
C THR A 75 -15.58 20.11 -27.56
N ALA A 76 -15.09 18.94 -27.16
CA ALA A 76 -15.06 18.54 -25.78
C ALA A 76 -14.22 19.47 -24.90
N ALA A 77 -13.08 19.95 -25.38
CA ALA A 77 -12.22 20.87 -24.65
C ALA A 77 -12.88 22.24 -24.45
N LYS A 78 -13.55 22.77 -25.48
CA LYS A 78 -14.30 24.04 -25.42
C LYS A 78 -15.47 23.95 -24.45
N GLU A 79 -16.28 22.90 -24.56
CA GLU A 79 -17.43 22.67 -23.67
C GLU A 79 -17.00 22.47 -22.22
N ALA A 80 -15.90 21.75 -21.98
CA ALA A 80 -15.33 21.58 -20.65
C ALA A 80 -14.89 22.92 -20.05
N PHE A 81 -14.22 23.76 -20.82
CA PHE A 81 -13.85 25.12 -20.39
C PHE A 81 -15.08 25.98 -20.05
N GLU A 82 -16.08 26.03 -20.94
CA GLU A 82 -17.29 26.83 -20.74
C GLU A 82 -18.10 26.38 -19.53
N ARG A 83 -18.14 25.06 -19.30
CA ARG A 83 -18.93 24.45 -18.21
C ARG A 83 -18.26 24.57 -16.85
N PHE A 84 -16.98 24.27 -16.77
CA PHE A 84 -16.26 24.14 -15.49
C PHE A 84 -15.44 25.37 -15.13
N LYS A 85 -15.10 26.23 -16.09
CA LYS A 85 -14.35 27.48 -15.93
C LYS A 85 -13.09 27.29 -15.06
N PRO A 86 -12.22 26.31 -15.37
CA PRO A 86 -11.01 26.07 -14.61
C PRO A 86 -10.02 27.24 -14.79
N LYS A 87 -9.07 27.37 -13.84
CA LYS A 87 -7.94 28.31 -13.97
C LYS A 87 -6.75 27.71 -14.73
N ALA A 88 -6.71 26.39 -14.90
CA ALA A 88 -5.76 25.69 -15.76
C ALA A 88 -6.40 24.43 -16.33
N MET A 89 -6.05 24.08 -17.56
CA MET A 89 -6.50 22.85 -18.21
C MET A 89 -5.32 21.92 -18.47
N LEU A 90 -5.50 20.64 -18.13
CA LEU A 90 -4.65 19.56 -18.58
C LEU A 90 -5.28 18.95 -19.82
N VAL A 91 -4.47 18.55 -20.79
CA VAL A 91 -4.93 17.84 -21.99
C VAL A 91 -3.98 16.69 -22.30
N GLY A 92 -4.53 15.57 -22.73
CA GLY A 92 -3.73 14.38 -23.04
C GLY A 92 -4.55 13.26 -23.67
N ALA A 93 -3.88 12.20 -24.04
CA ALA A 93 -4.46 11.02 -24.66
C ALA A 93 -4.42 9.81 -23.71
N SER A 94 -5.44 8.93 -23.80
CA SER A 94 -5.40 7.61 -23.17
C SER A 94 -4.57 6.64 -24.01
N CYS A 95 -4.30 5.45 -23.47
CA CYS A 95 -3.56 4.41 -24.18
C CYS A 95 -4.19 4.03 -25.52
N THR A 96 -5.52 4.05 -25.62
CA THR A 96 -6.24 3.76 -26.86
C THR A 96 -6.12 4.94 -27.84
N ALA A 97 -6.25 6.17 -27.34
CA ALA A 97 -6.15 7.38 -28.19
C ALA A 97 -4.72 7.64 -28.69
N GLU A 98 -3.70 7.21 -27.95
CA GLU A 98 -2.29 7.30 -28.40
C GLU A 98 -2.07 6.59 -29.73
N LEU A 99 -2.82 5.51 -30.01
CA LEU A 99 -2.73 4.78 -31.29
C LEU A 99 -3.36 5.54 -32.47
N ILE A 100 -4.26 6.50 -32.21
CA ILE A 100 -4.89 7.33 -33.25
C ILE A 100 -3.94 8.44 -33.70
N GLN A 101 -2.95 8.79 -32.86
CA GLN A 101 -1.94 9.82 -33.11
C GLN A 101 -2.49 11.26 -33.26
N ASP A 102 -3.65 11.53 -32.68
CA ASP A 102 -4.09 12.90 -32.49
C ASP A 102 -3.15 13.63 -31.51
N ASP A 103 -2.94 14.93 -31.74
CA ASP A 103 -2.17 15.78 -30.82
C ASP A 103 -3.12 16.66 -29.97
N PRO A 104 -3.59 16.19 -28.79
CA PRO A 104 -4.45 16.97 -27.91
C PRO A 104 -3.86 18.33 -27.53
N GLY A 105 -2.54 18.39 -27.34
CA GLY A 105 -1.85 19.63 -27.02
C GLY A 105 -1.87 20.64 -28.13
N GLY A 106 -1.58 20.24 -29.36
CA GLY A 106 -1.65 21.08 -30.55
C GLY A 106 -3.07 21.53 -30.87
N LEU A 107 -4.02 20.62 -30.78
CA LEU A 107 -5.44 20.91 -31.00
C LEU A 107 -5.97 21.92 -29.98
N CYS A 108 -5.60 21.83 -28.71
CA CYS A 108 -6.05 22.77 -27.70
C CYS A 108 -5.39 24.14 -27.82
N ARG A 109 -4.13 24.19 -28.22
CA ARG A 109 -3.47 25.50 -28.54
C ARG A 109 -4.19 26.26 -29.63
N ALA A 110 -4.74 25.55 -30.61
CA ALA A 110 -5.50 26.19 -31.71
C ALA A 110 -6.85 26.79 -31.25
N LEU A 111 -7.34 26.42 -30.05
CA LEU A 111 -8.59 26.99 -29.49
C LEU A 111 -8.38 28.33 -28.78
N ASP A 112 -7.15 28.76 -28.54
CA ASP A 112 -6.77 30.01 -27.86
C ASP A 112 -7.59 30.30 -26.60
N LEU A 113 -7.64 29.30 -25.70
CA LEU A 113 -8.38 29.39 -24.43
C LEU A 113 -7.71 30.42 -23.50
N PRO A 114 -8.50 31.21 -22.72
CA PRO A 114 -7.98 32.29 -21.88
C PRO A 114 -7.32 31.80 -20.58
N VAL A 115 -6.93 30.50 -20.49
CA VAL A 115 -6.28 29.86 -19.35
C VAL A 115 -5.08 29.06 -19.81
N PRO A 116 -4.08 28.84 -18.93
CA PRO A 116 -2.97 27.95 -19.25
C PRO A 116 -3.46 26.56 -19.62
N VAL A 117 -3.03 26.07 -20.78
CA VAL A 117 -3.26 24.70 -21.24
C VAL A 117 -1.94 23.93 -21.13
N ILE A 118 -1.92 22.87 -20.33
CA ILE A 118 -0.77 22.03 -20.09
C ILE A 118 -0.98 20.72 -20.87
N ALA A 119 -0.23 20.57 -21.96
CA ALA A 119 -0.23 19.35 -22.75
C ALA A 119 0.61 18.28 -22.05
N LEU A 120 0.01 17.10 -21.85
CA LEU A 120 0.64 15.95 -21.22
C LEU A 120 0.96 14.89 -22.28
N GLU A 121 2.25 14.64 -22.47
CA GLU A 121 2.73 13.55 -23.30
C GLU A 121 3.00 12.34 -22.37
N LEU A 122 2.05 11.41 -22.32
CA LEU A 122 2.05 10.30 -21.38
C LEU A 122 2.10 8.95 -22.14
N PRO A 123 3.31 8.46 -22.52
CA PRO A 123 3.44 7.29 -23.36
C PRO A 123 3.02 6.02 -22.60
N SER A 124 1.78 5.58 -22.80
CA SER A 124 1.09 4.54 -22.06
C SER A 124 1.72 3.13 -22.22
N TYR A 125 2.40 2.90 -23.34
CA TYR A 125 3.07 1.61 -23.60
C TYR A 125 4.49 1.53 -23.02
N GLN A 126 5.01 2.64 -22.48
CA GLN A 126 6.37 2.70 -21.93
C GLN A 126 6.39 3.05 -20.44
N ARG A 127 5.37 3.77 -19.95
CA ARG A 127 5.29 4.32 -18.61
C ARG A 127 4.02 3.90 -17.89
N LYS A 128 4.06 3.97 -16.57
CA LYS A 128 2.99 3.57 -15.67
C LYS A 128 2.44 4.76 -14.87
N GLU A 129 1.48 4.49 -14.02
CA GLU A 129 0.68 5.46 -13.29
C GLU A 129 1.51 6.42 -12.41
N ASN A 130 2.47 5.91 -11.61
CA ASN A 130 3.28 6.77 -10.73
C ASN A 130 4.15 7.73 -11.53
N TRP A 131 4.75 7.25 -12.62
CA TRP A 131 5.47 8.13 -13.53
C TRP A 131 4.55 9.21 -14.13
N GLY A 132 3.33 8.84 -14.52
CA GLY A 132 2.34 9.77 -15.05
C GLY A 132 1.93 10.85 -14.04
N ALA A 133 1.78 10.48 -12.77
CA ALA A 133 1.52 11.43 -11.69
C ALA A 133 2.69 12.40 -11.48
N SER A 134 3.93 11.88 -11.45
CA SER A 134 5.15 12.67 -11.32
C SER A 134 5.32 13.65 -12.47
N GLU A 135 5.17 13.20 -13.70
CA GLU A 135 5.29 14.03 -14.90
C GLU A 135 4.21 15.12 -14.93
N THR A 136 2.97 14.77 -14.63
CA THR A 136 1.85 15.72 -14.58
C THR A 136 2.10 16.81 -13.54
N PHE A 137 2.52 16.43 -12.33
CA PHE A 137 2.82 17.40 -11.28
C PHE A 137 4.01 18.29 -11.67
N TYR A 138 5.04 17.71 -12.26
CA TYR A 138 6.17 18.48 -12.78
C TYR A 138 5.77 19.48 -13.84
N GLN A 139 4.96 19.10 -14.83
CA GLN A 139 4.52 20.01 -15.91
C GLN A 139 3.64 21.14 -15.36
N LEU A 140 2.77 20.86 -14.39
CA LEU A 140 1.99 21.87 -13.67
C LEU A 140 2.89 22.87 -12.95
N VAL A 141 3.83 22.39 -12.15
CA VAL A 141 4.78 23.25 -11.41
C VAL A 141 5.63 24.06 -12.37
N ARG A 142 6.20 23.45 -13.40
CA ARG A 142 7.03 24.13 -14.39
C ARG A 142 6.28 25.25 -15.14
N THR A 143 5.00 25.02 -15.43
CA THR A 143 4.18 25.97 -16.20
C THR A 143 3.66 27.10 -15.33
N LEU A 144 3.25 26.81 -14.11
CA LEU A 144 2.53 27.76 -13.25
C LEU A 144 3.42 28.46 -12.23
N ALA A 145 4.48 27.83 -11.73
CA ALA A 145 5.43 28.50 -10.85
C ALA A 145 6.24 29.52 -11.63
N LYS A 146 6.05 30.80 -11.29
CA LYS A 146 6.69 31.91 -12.03
C LYS A 146 8.14 32.04 -11.55
N PRO A 147 9.13 31.83 -12.42
CA PRO A 147 10.51 32.15 -12.10
C PRO A 147 10.62 33.66 -11.81
N ARG A 148 11.39 34.01 -10.79
CA ARG A 148 11.81 35.41 -10.60
C ARG A 148 12.60 35.86 -11.82
N GLY A 149 12.51 37.14 -12.20
CA GLY A 149 13.28 37.66 -13.31
C GLY A 149 14.77 37.36 -13.16
N HIS A 150 15.46 37.13 -14.28
CA HIS A 150 16.91 36.88 -14.27
C HIS A 150 17.64 37.99 -13.50
N GLY A 151 18.30 37.63 -12.40
CA GLY A 151 19.07 38.55 -11.56
C GLY A 151 18.36 39.09 -10.33
N GLU A 152 17.09 38.76 -10.08
CA GLU A 152 16.47 39.10 -8.80
C GLU A 152 17.03 38.22 -7.66
N PRO A 153 17.58 38.83 -6.60
CA PRO A 153 18.08 38.09 -5.47
C PRO A 153 16.93 37.34 -4.80
N LYS A 154 17.24 36.12 -4.28
CA LYS A 154 16.31 35.40 -3.40
C LYS A 154 15.82 36.39 -2.34
N LYS A 155 14.52 36.59 -2.21
CA LYS A 155 13.96 37.38 -1.11
C LYS A 155 14.41 36.76 0.19
N LEU A 156 15.34 37.40 0.86
CA LEU A 156 15.75 37.01 2.22
C LEU A 156 14.54 37.17 3.13
N ARG A 157 14.27 36.14 3.92
CA ARG A 157 13.20 36.19 4.92
C ARG A 157 13.45 37.39 5.86
N PRO A 158 12.47 38.24 6.10
CA PRO A 158 12.59 39.32 7.07
C PRO A 158 12.98 38.77 8.44
N VAL A 159 13.82 39.51 9.18
CA VAL A 159 14.21 39.13 10.55
C VAL A 159 12.96 39.03 11.41
N GLY A 160 12.82 37.93 12.13
CA GLY A 160 11.65 37.65 13.01
C GLY A 160 10.47 36.97 12.33
N GLN A 161 10.49 36.77 11.00
CA GLN A 161 9.47 35.97 10.33
C GLN A 161 9.78 34.47 10.44
N ARG A 162 8.73 33.66 10.71
CA ARG A 162 8.84 32.20 10.76
C ARG A 162 9.29 31.64 9.41
N PRO A 163 10.11 30.58 9.38
CA PRO A 163 10.44 29.90 8.15
C PRO A 163 9.19 29.25 7.51
N ARG A 164 9.19 29.17 6.19
CA ARG A 164 8.09 28.58 5.42
C ARG A 164 8.56 27.44 4.56
N CYS A 165 7.78 26.38 4.47
CA CYS A 165 8.06 25.29 3.55
C CYS A 165 6.86 24.98 2.63
N ASN A 166 7.13 24.39 1.49
CA ASN A 166 6.12 23.68 0.71
C ASN A 166 6.08 22.22 1.16
N LEU A 167 4.89 21.63 1.14
CA LEU A 167 4.66 20.23 1.45
C LEU A 167 4.21 19.52 0.17
N LEU A 168 5.07 18.67 -0.40
CA LEU A 168 4.94 18.18 -1.76
C LEU A 168 4.67 16.68 -1.83
N GLY A 169 3.82 16.28 -2.78
CA GLY A 169 3.63 14.92 -3.24
C GLY A 169 2.29 14.26 -2.93
N PRO A 170 1.48 14.67 -1.95
CA PRO A 170 0.22 13.98 -1.66
C PRO A 170 -0.76 14.14 -2.83
N THR A 171 -1.24 12.99 -3.35
CA THR A 171 -2.21 12.93 -4.46
C THR A 171 -3.45 12.16 -4.06
N ALA A 172 -4.51 12.23 -4.87
CA ALA A 172 -5.63 11.31 -4.78
C ALA A 172 -5.17 9.85 -4.93
N LEU A 173 -5.88 8.92 -4.30
CA LEU A 173 -5.54 7.49 -4.17
C LEU A 173 -4.19 7.21 -3.50
N GLY A 174 -3.52 8.21 -2.92
CA GLY A 174 -2.34 8.03 -2.10
C GLY A 174 -2.67 7.31 -0.78
N PHE A 175 -1.76 6.44 -0.33
CA PHE A 175 -1.94 5.73 0.93
C PHE A 175 -1.84 6.72 2.12
N ARG A 176 -2.93 6.87 2.86
CA ARG A 176 -3.03 7.72 4.08
C ARG A 176 -2.72 9.22 3.88
N HIS A 177 -2.62 9.68 2.66
CA HIS A 177 -2.08 11.01 2.30
C HIS A 177 -2.73 12.18 3.06
N ARG A 178 -4.03 12.15 3.36
CA ARG A 178 -4.72 13.24 4.08
C ARG A 178 -4.32 13.29 5.55
N ASP A 179 -4.21 12.13 6.18
CA ASP A 179 -3.83 12.01 7.58
C ASP A 179 -2.35 12.32 7.75
N ASP A 180 -1.51 11.89 6.82
CA ASP A 180 -0.07 12.20 6.79
C ASP A 180 0.19 13.70 6.67
N VAL A 181 -0.51 14.38 5.75
CA VAL A 181 -0.42 15.84 5.63
C VAL A 181 -0.79 16.54 6.94
N ARG A 182 -1.86 16.08 7.59
CA ARG A 182 -2.30 16.64 8.89
C ARG A 182 -1.25 16.41 9.98
N GLU A 183 -0.71 15.21 10.09
CA GLU A 183 0.30 14.86 11.10
C GLU A 183 1.57 15.68 10.91
N ILE A 184 2.09 15.72 9.69
CA ILE A 184 3.33 16.45 9.39
C ILE A 184 3.13 17.96 9.49
N THR A 185 1.97 18.49 9.11
CA THR A 185 1.63 19.90 9.35
C THR A 185 1.66 20.22 10.85
N GLY A 186 1.14 19.33 11.69
CA GLY A 186 1.20 19.47 13.16
C GLY A 186 2.64 19.53 13.68
N LEU A 187 3.52 18.63 13.22
CA LEU A 187 4.93 18.61 13.59
C LEU A 187 5.69 19.88 13.14
N LEU A 188 5.46 20.33 11.91
CA LEU A 188 6.07 21.55 11.38
C LEU A 188 5.63 22.79 12.17
N ASN A 189 4.35 22.89 12.51
CA ASN A 189 3.84 23.97 13.36
C ASN A 189 4.45 23.97 14.77
N GLN A 190 4.67 22.81 15.38
CA GLN A 190 5.36 22.67 16.66
C GLN A 190 6.82 23.17 16.58
N LEU A 191 7.48 22.96 15.43
CA LEU A 191 8.82 23.50 15.13
C LEU A 191 8.82 25.01 14.83
N GLY A 192 7.66 25.65 14.79
CA GLY A 192 7.57 27.06 14.41
C GLY A 192 7.74 27.32 12.91
N ILE A 193 7.44 26.35 12.06
CA ILE A 193 7.55 26.43 10.60
C ILE A 193 6.14 26.56 10.00
N ASP A 194 5.94 27.56 9.16
CA ASP A 194 4.67 27.79 8.47
C ASP A 194 4.62 27.02 7.14
N ILE A 195 3.44 26.53 6.78
CA ILE A 195 3.22 25.92 5.47
C ILE A 195 2.90 27.02 4.45
N ASN A 196 3.68 27.10 3.36
CA ASN A 196 3.41 27.99 2.24
C ASN A 196 2.33 27.41 1.31
N VAL A 197 2.57 26.18 0.82
CA VAL A 197 1.67 25.46 -0.06
C VAL A 197 1.75 23.96 0.24
N VAL A 198 0.60 23.29 0.27
CA VAL A 198 0.50 21.83 0.15
C VAL A 198 0.13 21.52 -1.29
N ALA A 199 0.92 20.73 -2.01
CA ALA A 199 0.68 20.43 -3.42
C ALA A 199 1.05 18.97 -3.78
N PRO A 200 0.28 18.36 -4.69
CA PRO A 200 -0.91 18.86 -5.37
C PRO A 200 -2.20 18.88 -4.53
N LEU A 201 -2.24 18.19 -3.39
CA LEU A 201 -3.47 18.05 -2.57
C LEU A 201 -4.02 19.41 -2.11
N GLY A 202 -5.23 19.76 -2.59
CA GLY A 202 -5.94 20.99 -2.25
C GLY A 202 -5.35 22.25 -2.88
N ALA A 203 -4.30 22.16 -3.69
CA ALA A 203 -3.68 23.31 -4.33
C ALA A 203 -4.48 23.79 -5.54
N THR A 204 -4.55 25.11 -5.71
CA THR A 204 -5.02 25.77 -6.92
C THR A 204 -3.85 26.11 -7.86
N PRO A 205 -4.11 26.44 -9.13
CA PRO A 205 -3.09 26.99 -10.03
C PRO A 205 -2.36 28.23 -9.47
N ASP A 206 -3.08 29.09 -8.74
CA ASP A 206 -2.52 30.28 -8.09
C ASP A 206 -1.56 29.89 -6.94
N ASP A 207 -1.86 28.83 -6.20
CA ASP A 207 -0.98 28.29 -5.16
C ASP A 207 0.32 27.76 -5.75
N LEU A 208 0.27 27.04 -6.87
CA LEU A 208 1.48 26.61 -7.57
C LEU A 208 2.35 27.80 -7.99
N GLY A 209 1.71 28.93 -8.35
CA GLY A 209 2.41 30.19 -8.64
C GLY A 209 3.24 30.74 -7.48
N ARG A 210 2.92 30.37 -6.23
CA ARG A 210 3.60 30.80 -4.99
C ARG A 210 4.64 29.81 -4.45
N LEU A 211 4.86 28.68 -5.12
CA LEU A 211 5.83 27.68 -4.64
C LEU A 211 7.24 28.26 -4.44
N GLY A 212 7.63 29.24 -5.29
CA GLY A 212 8.92 29.94 -5.18
C GLY A 212 9.10 30.79 -3.92
N ASP A 213 8.04 31.07 -3.15
CA ASP A 213 8.07 31.92 -1.97
C ASP A 213 8.51 31.18 -0.69
N ALA A 214 8.59 29.85 -0.73
CA ALA A 214 9.05 29.04 0.40
C ALA A 214 10.58 29.08 0.56
N ASP A 215 11.05 28.81 1.77
CA ASP A 215 12.48 28.70 2.08
C ASP A 215 13.05 27.36 1.63
N PHE A 216 12.26 26.27 1.74
CA PHE A 216 12.62 24.89 1.40
C PHE A 216 11.37 24.06 1.09
N ASN A 217 11.58 22.81 0.64
CA ASN A 217 10.51 21.87 0.33
C ASN A 217 10.58 20.64 1.23
N VAL A 218 9.43 20.20 1.74
CA VAL A 218 9.22 18.92 2.40
C VAL A 218 8.62 17.96 1.39
N VAL A 219 9.34 16.89 1.04
CA VAL A 219 8.90 15.87 0.09
C VAL A 219 8.38 14.66 0.85
N LEU A 220 7.06 14.48 0.89
CA LEU A 220 6.44 13.34 1.59
C LEU A 220 6.28 12.12 0.69
N TYR A 221 6.00 12.34 -0.58
CA TYR A 221 5.78 11.28 -1.57
C TYR A 221 6.74 11.48 -2.75
N PRO A 222 7.97 10.95 -2.64
CA PRO A 222 9.01 11.09 -3.66
C PRO A 222 8.58 10.62 -5.04
N GLU A 223 7.75 9.58 -5.13
CA GLU A 223 7.23 9.02 -6.37
C GLU A 223 6.49 10.06 -7.22
N THR A 224 5.84 11.01 -6.56
CA THR A 224 5.10 12.09 -7.24
C THR A 224 5.90 13.37 -7.33
N ALA A 225 6.68 13.71 -6.29
CA ALA A 225 7.20 15.07 -6.11
C ALA A 225 8.68 15.27 -6.45
N ASN A 226 9.49 14.21 -6.53
CA ASN A 226 10.95 14.36 -6.66
C ASN A 226 11.35 15.20 -7.88
N VAL A 227 10.74 14.98 -9.04
CA VAL A 227 11.09 15.71 -10.27
C VAL A 227 10.74 17.20 -10.13
N ALA A 228 9.56 17.50 -9.59
CA ALA A 228 9.13 18.87 -9.33
C ALA A 228 10.01 19.55 -8.27
N ALA A 229 10.36 18.86 -7.17
CA ALA A 229 11.23 19.38 -6.12
C ALA A 229 12.65 19.69 -6.64
N GLN A 230 13.20 18.82 -7.49
CA GLN A 230 14.49 19.08 -8.15
C GLN A 230 14.41 20.29 -9.08
N TRP A 231 13.30 20.49 -9.78
CA TRP A 231 13.10 21.68 -10.62
C TRP A 231 13.00 22.95 -9.75
N LEU A 232 12.26 22.92 -8.65
CA LEU A 232 12.16 24.02 -7.68
C LEU A 232 13.53 24.34 -7.07
N SER A 233 14.33 23.34 -6.76
CA SER A 233 15.69 23.53 -6.26
C SER A 233 16.59 24.26 -7.28
N ARG A 234 16.53 23.84 -8.55
CA ARG A 234 17.33 24.48 -9.62
C ARG A 234 16.84 25.90 -9.94
N THR A 235 15.54 26.12 -9.90
CA THR A 235 14.93 27.39 -10.34
C THR A 235 14.91 28.44 -9.23
N PHE A 236 14.62 28.04 -7.97
CA PHE A 236 14.46 28.95 -6.84
C PHE A 236 15.54 28.78 -5.76
N GLY A 237 16.45 27.81 -5.91
CA GLY A 237 17.47 27.51 -4.90
C GLY A 237 16.90 26.93 -3.60
N GLN A 238 15.72 26.29 -3.66
CA GLN A 238 15.09 25.68 -2.50
C GLN A 238 15.66 24.29 -2.25
N ALA A 239 16.20 24.05 -1.06
CA ALA A 239 16.58 22.70 -0.63
C ALA A 239 15.31 21.85 -0.39
N SER A 240 15.45 20.53 -0.46
CA SER A 240 14.35 19.60 -0.22
C SER A 240 14.77 18.55 0.80
N THR A 241 13.80 18.07 1.61
CA THR A 241 14.05 16.94 2.50
C THR A 241 14.26 15.64 1.71
N SER A 242 15.07 14.77 2.27
CA SER A 242 15.34 13.41 1.76
C SER A 242 14.70 12.31 2.62
N THR A 243 14.41 12.61 3.88
CA THR A 243 13.84 11.68 4.85
C THR A 243 12.31 11.67 4.76
N VAL A 244 11.73 10.51 4.52
CA VAL A 244 10.29 10.29 4.67
C VAL A 244 10.02 9.80 6.09
N PRO A 245 9.17 10.51 6.89
CA PRO A 245 9.03 10.30 8.32
C PRO A 245 8.08 9.12 8.66
N ILE A 246 8.36 7.92 8.16
CA ILE A 246 7.62 6.69 8.48
C ILE A 246 8.38 5.92 9.56
N GLY A 247 7.72 5.70 10.71
CA GLY A 247 8.33 5.14 11.91
C GLY A 247 8.93 6.20 12.82
N SER A 248 9.13 5.84 14.09
CA SER A 248 9.60 6.77 15.14
C SER A 248 11.03 7.28 14.90
N GLY A 249 11.93 6.39 14.46
CA GLY A 249 13.32 6.75 14.15
C GLY A 249 13.43 7.75 13.02
N ALA A 250 12.79 7.46 11.88
CA ALA A 250 12.80 8.36 10.73
C ALA A 250 12.06 9.68 11.00
N THR A 251 11.03 9.68 11.84
CA THR A 251 10.35 10.91 12.25
C THR A 251 11.31 11.83 13.00
N ARG A 252 12.14 11.28 13.90
CA ARG A 252 13.19 12.05 14.61
C ARG A 252 14.25 12.60 13.65
N ASP A 253 14.68 11.81 12.68
CA ASP A 253 15.67 12.24 11.68
C ASP A 253 15.09 13.30 10.76
N PHE A 254 13.84 13.16 10.35
CA PHE A 254 13.08 14.16 9.60
C PHE A 254 12.99 15.50 10.38
N ILE A 255 12.67 15.46 11.66
CA ILE A 255 12.62 16.67 12.52
C ILE A 255 13.98 17.36 12.55
N ARG A 256 15.09 16.62 12.67
CA ARG A 256 16.45 17.19 12.64
C ARG A 256 16.77 17.80 11.28
N GLU A 257 16.46 17.10 10.20
CA GLU A 257 16.69 17.56 8.82
C GLU A 257 15.90 18.86 8.54
N VAL A 258 14.61 18.87 8.87
CA VAL A 258 13.74 20.05 8.68
C VAL A 258 14.22 21.22 9.55
N ALA A 259 14.59 20.97 10.81
CA ALA A 259 15.10 22.01 11.69
C ALA A 259 16.40 22.64 11.16
N GLN A 260 17.29 21.81 10.59
CA GLN A 260 18.50 22.29 9.94
C GLN A 260 18.18 23.17 8.73
N LEU A 261 17.25 22.75 7.85
CA LEU A 261 16.85 23.52 6.67
C LEU A 261 16.16 24.84 7.05
N ALA A 262 15.38 24.83 8.11
CA ALA A 262 14.64 26.00 8.61
C ALA A 262 15.50 26.95 9.47
N GLY A 263 16.60 26.44 10.04
CA GLY A 263 17.42 27.18 11.00
C GLY A 263 16.72 27.36 12.37
N VAL A 264 16.00 26.31 12.84
CA VAL A 264 15.28 26.32 14.14
C VAL A 264 15.82 25.23 15.08
N ASP A 265 15.58 25.37 16.39
CA ASP A 265 15.97 24.35 17.38
C ASP A 265 14.90 23.26 17.49
N PRO A 266 15.22 21.98 17.22
CA PRO A 266 14.27 20.88 17.33
C PRO A 266 14.14 20.31 18.75
N SER A 267 14.94 20.77 19.73
CA SER A 267 15.09 20.11 21.04
C SER A 267 13.79 19.96 21.81
N ALA A 268 12.93 20.99 21.77
CA ALA A 268 11.63 20.96 22.45
C ALA A 268 10.70 19.87 21.87
N VAL A 269 10.65 19.75 20.55
CA VAL A 269 9.81 18.74 19.86
C VAL A 269 10.37 17.34 20.08
N LEU A 270 11.69 17.15 19.94
CA LEU A 270 12.34 15.85 20.14
C LEU A 270 12.26 15.33 21.59
N SER A 271 12.12 16.21 22.58
CA SER A 271 11.97 15.84 23.98
C SER A 271 10.52 15.74 24.46
N SER A 272 9.55 16.07 23.61
CA SER A 272 8.12 15.99 23.93
C SER A 272 7.67 14.57 24.27
N ALA A 273 6.51 14.44 24.91
CA ALA A 273 5.92 13.13 25.21
C ALA A 273 5.64 12.32 23.93
N ASP A 274 5.23 13.01 22.86
CA ASP A 274 4.91 12.39 21.56
C ASP A 274 6.15 11.78 20.88
N ALA A 275 7.35 12.34 21.17
CA ALA A 275 8.59 11.82 20.65
C ALA A 275 9.12 10.58 21.41
N ARG A 276 8.48 10.17 22.49
CA ARG A 276 8.88 9.00 23.28
C ARG A 276 8.33 7.73 22.64
N ALA A 277 9.05 6.62 22.81
CA ALA A 277 8.51 5.31 22.45
C ALA A 277 7.21 5.05 23.21
N PRO A 278 6.15 4.61 22.55
CA PRO A 278 4.86 4.34 23.19
C PRO A 278 4.99 3.38 24.38
N TRP A 279 4.22 3.60 25.43
CA TRP A 279 4.25 2.78 26.65
C TRP A 279 3.94 1.30 26.37
N TYR A 280 3.03 1.03 25.45
CA TYR A 280 2.62 -0.33 25.08
C TYR A 280 3.74 -1.14 24.41
N ALA A 281 4.68 -0.50 23.71
CA ALA A 281 5.85 -1.17 23.18
C ALA A 281 6.74 -1.79 24.27
N ARG A 282 6.63 -1.28 25.50
CA ARG A 282 7.35 -1.83 26.67
C ARG A 282 6.59 -2.98 27.35
N SER A 283 5.28 -3.10 27.12
CA SER A 283 4.44 -4.13 27.73
C SER A 283 4.33 -5.38 26.84
N VAL A 284 4.67 -5.28 25.57
CA VAL A 284 4.75 -6.44 24.66
C VAL A 284 6.00 -7.23 25.01
N ASP A 285 5.87 -8.56 25.09
CA ASP A 285 7.03 -9.42 25.21
C ASP A 285 7.91 -9.26 23.97
N SER A 286 9.03 -8.55 24.13
CA SER A 286 9.96 -8.26 23.03
C SER A 286 10.55 -9.54 22.44
N THR A 287 10.62 -10.63 23.22
CA THR A 287 11.11 -11.92 22.71
C THR A 287 10.14 -12.54 21.73
N TYR A 288 8.83 -12.28 21.87
CA TYR A 288 7.83 -12.78 20.92
C TYR A 288 7.90 -12.09 19.56
N LEU A 289 8.19 -10.78 19.53
CA LEU A 289 8.32 -10.03 18.28
C LEU A 289 9.68 -10.22 17.61
N THR A 290 10.73 -10.42 18.40
CA THR A 290 12.10 -10.54 17.89
C THR A 290 12.25 -11.73 16.95
N GLY A 291 12.77 -11.46 15.75
CA GLY A 291 13.04 -12.49 14.74
C GLY A 291 11.81 -12.92 13.93
N LYS A 292 10.62 -12.36 14.17
CA LYS A 292 9.43 -12.60 13.32
C LYS A 292 9.76 -12.29 11.88
N ARG A 293 9.46 -13.22 10.98
CA ARG A 293 9.83 -13.15 9.57
C ARG A 293 8.82 -12.35 8.79
N VAL A 294 9.26 -11.27 8.12
CA VAL A 294 8.38 -10.41 7.35
C VAL A 294 8.83 -10.32 5.89
N PHE A 295 7.86 -10.34 4.98
CA PHE A 295 8.02 -10.03 3.57
C PHE A 295 7.42 -8.65 3.29
N VAL A 296 8.15 -7.78 2.59
CA VAL A 296 7.75 -6.40 2.33
C VAL A 296 7.68 -6.15 0.83
N PHE A 297 6.54 -5.65 0.34
CA PHE A 297 6.36 -5.32 -1.07
C PHE A 297 5.40 -4.13 -1.24
N GLY A 298 5.69 -3.21 -2.15
CA GLY A 298 4.83 -2.05 -2.40
C GLY A 298 5.50 -0.99 -3.27
N ASP A 299 5.03 0.25 -3.18
CA ASP A 299 5.84 1.33 -3.74
C ASP A 299 7.18 1.43 -2.99
N ALA A 300 8.19 1.96 -3.67
CA ALA A 300 9.55 1.88 -3.15
C ALA A 300 9.73 2.64 -1.82
N THR A 301 9.12 3.82 -1.69
CA THR A 301 9.26 4.65 -0.49
C THR A 301 8.68 3.95 0.74
N HIS A 302 7.45 3.44 0.63
CA HIS A 302 6.80 2.75 1.74
C HIS A 302 7.46 1.39 2.03
N ALA A 303 7.87 0.65 1.00
CA ALA A 303 8.54 -0.65 1.17
C ALA A 303 9.89 -0.50 1.90
N VAL A 304 10.73 0.45 1.51
CA VAL A 304 12.01 0.72 2.18
C VAL A 304 11.80 1.20 3.61
N ALA A 305 10.83 2.09 3.82
CA ALA A 305 10.52 2.58 5.17
C ALA A 305 9.94 1.47 6.06
N ALA A 306 9.04 0.64 5.54
CA ALA A 306 8.46 -0.48 6.28
C ALA A 306 9.51 -1.52 6.67
N ALA A 307 10.42 -1.87 5.77
CA ALA A 307 11.52 -2.79 6.07
C ALA A 307 12.43 -2.25 7.19
N ARG A 308 12.69 -0.94 7.20
CA ARG A 308 13.46 -0.28 8.26
C ARG A 308 12.72 -0.33 9.59
N VAL A 309 11.43 0.04 9.64
CA VAL A 309 10.61 -0.01 10.86
C VAL A 309 10.54 -1.45 11.38
N ALA A 310 10.26 -2.41 10.52
CA ALA A 310 10.18 -3.82 10.87
C ALA A 310 11.48 -4.31 11.54
N SER A 311 12.62 -4.01 10.92
CA SER A 311 13.92 -4.47 11.42
C SER A 311 14.43 -3.68 12.63
N GLN A 312 14.40 -2.34 12.58
CA GLN A 312 15.08 -1.50 13.57
C GLN A 312 14.20 -1.13 14.77
N GLU A 313 12.88 -1.04 14.58
CA GLU A 313 11.96 -0.61 15.63
C GLU A 313 11.20 -1.77 16.27
N LEU A 314 10.88 -2.82 15.50
CA LEU A 314 10.11 -3.98 15.97
C LEU A 314 10.95 -5.26 16.14
N GLY A 315 12.22 -5.28 15.67
CA GLY A 315 13.10 -6.42 15.79
C GLY A 315 12.73 -7.60 14.89
N PHE A 316 11.96 -7.36 13.82
CA PHE A 316 11.60 -8.39 12.84
C PHE A 316 12.78 -8.73 11.93
N THR A 317 12.76 -9.91 11.34
CA THR A 317 13.68 -10.34 10.29
C THR A 317 13.04 -10.13 8.93
N VAL A 318 13.57 -9.22 8.13
CA VAL A 318 13.13 -9.00 6.75
C VAL A 318 13.66 -10.14 5.89
N VAL A 319 12.77 -11.03 5.43
CA VAL A 319 13.14 -12.19 4.61
C VAL A 319 12.99 -11.95 3.11
N GLY A 320 12.36 -10.84 2.73
CA GLY A 320 12.25 -10.39 1.35
C GLY A 320 11.75 -8.95 1.30
N ILE A 321 12.23 -8.22 0.30
CA ILE A 321 11.80 -6.85 0.01
C ILE A 321 11.66 -6.69 -1.50
N GLY A 322 10.64 -5.95 -1.93
CA GLY A 322 10.45 -5.68 -3.36
C GLY A 322 9.57 -4.47 -3.64
N THR A 323 9.49 -4.14 -4.92
CA THR A 323 8.65 -3.05 -5.41
C THR A 323 8.17 -3.32 -6.83
N TYR A 324 6.99 -2.80 -7.14
CA TYR A 324 6.48 -2.74 -8.51
C TYR A 324 6.96 -1.48 -9.27
N SER A 325 7.46 -0.46 -8.55
CA SER A 325 7.94 0.79 -9.15
C SER A 325 9.35 0.64 -9.69
N ARG A 326 9.49 0.69 -11.02
CA ARG A 326 10.80 0.57 -11.70
C ARG A 326 11.64 1.83 -11.53
N GLU A 327 11.02 3.00 -11.43
CA GLU A 327 11.68 4.29 -11.30
C GLU A 327 12.52 4.39 -10.01
N HIS A 328 12.06 3.77 -8.93
CA HIS A 328 12.70 3.78 -7.62
C HIS A 328 13.33 2.42 -7.22
N ALA A 329 13.54 1.54 -8.20
CA ALA A 329 14.12 0.21 -7.96
C ALA A 329 15.54 0.25 -7.36
N ARG A 330 16.27 1.35 -7.55
CA ARG A 330 17.61 1.53 -7.00
C ARG A 330 17.57 1.58 -5.47
N GLU A 331 16.66 2.35 -4.91
CA GLU A 331 16.49 2.53 -3.46
C GLU A 331 16.16 1.19 -2.79
N VAL A 332 15.30 0.38 -3.42
CA VAL A 332 14.96 -0.96 -2.93
C VAL A 332 16.14 -1.92 -3.02
N ARG A 333 16.95 -1.86 -4.08
CA ARG A 333 18.17 -2.67 -4.19
C ARG A 333 19.20 -2.32 -3.11
N GLU A 334 19.35 -1.04 -2.81
CA GLU A 334 20.26 -0.61 -1.72
C GLU A 334 19.72 -1.05 -0.34
N ALA A 335 18.41 -0.94 -0.12
CA ALA A 335 17.79 -1.42 1.12
C ALA A 335 17.91 -2.94 1.29
N ALA A 336 17.72 -3.72 0.22
CA ALA A 336 17.85 -5.18 0.24
C ALA A 336 19.21 -5.67 0.71
N LYS A 337 20.29 -4.95 0.35
CA LYS A 337 21.66 -5.26 0.81
C LYS A 337 21.80 -5.21 2.33
N LEU A 338 21.08 -4.29 3.01
CA LEU A 338 21.12 -4.17 4.47
C LEU A 338 20.56 -5.40 5.18
N TYR A 339 19.66 -6.12 4.51
CA TYR A 339 19.01 -7.32 5.05
C TYR A 339 19.60 -8.62 4.49
N GLY A 340 20.56 -8.54 3.56
CA GLY A 340 21.15 -9.71 2.92
C GLY A 340 20.18 -10.51 2.06
N VAL A 341 19.17 -9.85 1.46
CA VAL A 341 18.13 -10.49 0.64
C VAL A 341 18.17 -10.00 -0.82
N GLU A 342 17.74 -10.85 -1.74
CA GLU A 342 17.59 -10.46 -3.14
C GLU A 342 16.33 -9.59 -3.31
N PRO A 343 16.46 -8.41 -3.94
CA PRO A 343 15.33 -7.51 -4.18
C PRO A 343 14.42 -8.03 -5.28
N LEU A 344 13.12 -8.06 -5.04
CA LEU A 344 12.11 -8.42 -6.04
C LEU A 344 11.59 -7.15 -6.75
N ILE A 345 11.99 -6.93 -8.00
CA ILE A 345 11.55 -5.78 -8.81
C ILE A 345 10.67 -6.32 -9.94
N THR A 346 9.37 -6.31 -9.73
CA THR A 346 8.39 -6.87 -10.69
C THR A 346 7.03 -6.19 -10.55
N ASP A 347 6.29 -6.12 -11.65
CA ASP A 347 4.88 -5.74 -11.69
C ASP A 347 3.95 -6.97 -11.92
N ASP A 348 4.50 -8.17 -11.91
CA ASP A 348 3.75 -9.43 -11.97
C ASP A 348 3.43 -9.95 -10.56
N TYR A 349 2.16 -9.87 -10.17
CA TYR A 349 1.71 -10.36 -8.86
C TYR A 349 1.88 -11.87 -8.68
N LEU A 350 1.98 -12.65 -9.75
CA LEU A 350 2.23 -14.09 -9.67
C LEU A 350 3.67 -14.40 -9.23
N GLU A 351 4.63 -13.60 -9.67
CA GLU A 351 6.01 -13.70 -9.17
C GLU A 351 6.07 -13.34 -7.68
N VAL A 352 5.34 -12.29 -7.26
CA VAL A 352 5.25 -11.91 -5.84
C VAL A 352 4.61 -13.04 -5.03
N GLU A 353 3.50 -13.62 -5.51
CA GLU A 353 2.83 -14.76 -4.83
C GLU A 353 3.78 -15.96 -4.71
N ALA A 354 4.49 -16.30 -5.77
CA ALA A 354 5.47 -17.40 -5.74
C ALA A 354 6.58 -17.13 -4.73
N ARG A 355 7.07 -15.90 -4.64
CA ARG A 355 8.11 -15.51 -3.70
C ARG A 355 7.63 -15.55 -2.25
N VAL A 356 6.43 -15.05 -1.97
CA VAL A 356 5.80 -15.14 -0.64
C VAL A 356 5.60 -16.60 -0.23
N ALA A 357 5.14 -17.43 -1.16
CA ALA A 357 4.93 -18.85 -0.93
C ALA A 357 6.24 -19.61 -0.67
N GLU A 358 7.33 -19.24 -1.33
CA GLU A 358 8.67 -19.81 -1.11
C GLU A 358 9.23 -19.42 0.27
N LEU A 359 9.14 -18.13 0.60
CA LEU A 359 9.73 -17.59 1.82
C LEU A 359 8.94 -17.90 3.08
N GLN A 360 7.64 -18.18 2.99
CA GLN A 360 6.76 -18.48 4.14
C GLN A 360 6.94 -17.47 5.30
N PRO A 361 6.70 -16.16 5.09
CA PRO A 361 6.80 -15.18 6.16
C PRO A 361 5.67 -15.35 7.18
N GLU A 362 5.88 -14.83 8.39
CA GLU A 362 4.85 -14.77 9.43
C GLU A 362 3.93 -13.55 9.28
N LEU A 363 4.41 -12.52 8.56
CA LEU A 363 3.63 -11.33 8.24
C LEU A 363 4.01 -10.83 6.84
N VAL A 364 3.01 -10.44 6.07
CA VAL A 364 3.19 -9.76 4.78
C VAL A 364 2.85 -8.29 4.95
N LEU A 365 3.80 -7.42 4.63
CA LEU A 365 3.62 -5.97 4.56
C LEU A 365 3.56 -5.57 3.09
N GLY A 366 2.38 -5.17 2.61
CA GLY A 366 2.22 -5.00 1.17
C GLY A 366 1.12 -4.01 0.78
N SER A 367 0.64 -4.15 -0.43
CA SER A 367 -0.51 -3.44 -0.96
C SER A 367 -1.79 -4.27 -0.82
N GLN A 368 -2.89 -3.79 -1.40
CA GLN A 368 -4.10 -4.59 -1.58
C GLN A 368 -3.82 -5.93 -2.30
N MET A 369 -2.86 -5.95 -3.22
CA MET A 369 -2.54 -7.16 -3.97
C MET A 369 -1.95 -8.24 -3.05
N GLU A 370 -0.99 -7.86 -2.22
CA GLU A 370 -0.37 -8.76 -1.23
C GLU A 370 -1.38 -9.21 -0.16
N ARG A 371 -2.36 -8.38 0.18
CA ARG A 371 -3.45 -8.80 1.06
C ARG A 371 -4.27 -9.95 0.47
N HIS A 372 -4.52 -9.95 -0.83
CA HIS A 372 -5.18 -11.09 -1.49
C HIS A 372 -4.30 -12.34 -1.54
N ILE A 373 -3.00 -12.16 -1.81
CA ILE A 373 -2.01 -13.24 -1.77
C ILE A 373 -1.96 -13.85 -0.37
N ALA A 374 -1.74 -13.04 0.64
CA ALA A 374 -1.64 -13.47 2.03
C ALA A 374 -2.91 -14.20 2.51
N LYS A 375 -4.10 -13.70 2.14
CA LYS A 375 -5.37 -14.37 2.44
C LYS A 375 -5.46 -15.77 1.82
N ARG A 376 -5.02 -15.93 0.56
CA ARG A 376 -4.99 -17.25 -0.09
C ARG A 376 -4.00 -18.20 0.57
N LEU A 377 -2.89 -17.68 1.08
CA LEU A 377 -1.84 -18.46 1.72
C LEU A 377 -2.06 -18.65 3.23
N GLY A 378 -3.11 -18.07 3.81
CA GLY A 378 -3.42 -18.16 5.24
C GLY A 378 -2.44 -17.38 6.13
N MET A 379 -1.87 -16.29 5.64
CA MET A 379 -0.92 -15.45 6.35
C MET A 379 -1.53 -14.10 6.75
N PRO A 380 -1.16 -13.51 7.90
CA PRO A 380 -1.54 -12.14 8.23
C PRO A 380 -0.88 -11.15 7.27
N CYS A 381 -1.61 -10.06 6.96
CA CYS A 381 -1.12 -9.00 6.10
C CYS A 381 -1.54 -7.62 6.61
N ALA A 382 -0.64 -6.66 6.54
CA ALA A 382 -0.94 -5.24 6.71
C ALA A 382 -0.64 -4.47 5.42
N VAL A 383 -1.56 -3.57 5.04
CA VAL A 383 -1.36 -2.71 3.87
C VAL A 383 -0.52 -1.50 4.26
N ILE A 384 0.54 -1.27 3.50
CA ILE A 384 1.54 -0.21 3.74
C ILE A 384 1.65 0.79 2.60
N SER A 385 1.12 0.47 1.42
CA SER A 385 1.20 1.34 0.24
C SER A 385 0.05 1.12 -0.74
N ALA A 386 -0.06 2.00 -1.73
CA ALA A 386 -0.90 1.76 -2.91
C ALA A 386 -0.38 0.55 -3.72
N PRO A 387 -1.24 -0.09 -4.53
CA PRO A 387 -2.66 0.14 -4.69
C PRO A 387 -3.49 -0.21 -3.45
N VAL A 388 -4.57 0.53 -3.25
CA VAL A 388 -5.40 0.49 -2.04
C VAL A 388 -6.85 0.12 -2.35
N HIS A 389 -7.60 -0.29 -1.33
CA HIS A 389 -9.02 -0.54 -1.40
C HIS A 389 -9.79 0.37 -0.43
N VAL A 390 -11.12 0.42 -0.54
CA VAL A 390 -11.97 1.27 0.30
C VAL A 390 -11.72 1.09 1.81
N GLN A 391 -11.36 -0.10 2.26
CA GLN A 391 -11.04 -0.38 3.66
C GLN A 391 -9.71 0.26 4.13
N ASP A 392 -8.85 0.68 3.21
CA ASP A 392 -7.58 1.34 3.52
C ASP A 392 -7.75 2.86 3.72
N PHE A 393 -8.97 3.37 3.54
CA PHE A 393 -9.41 4.71 3.90
C PHE A 393 -10.30 4.66 5.16
N PRO A 394 -9.73 4.49 6.36
CA PRO A 394 -10.51 4.42 7.59
C PRO A 394 -11.18 5.76 7.88
N ALA A 395 -12.33 5.70 8.58
CA ALA A 395 -13.05 6.91 9.00
C ALA A 395 -12.32 7.65 10.13
N ARG A 396 -11.55 6.92 10.96
CA ARG A 396 -10.75 7.51 12.05
C ARG A 396 -9.42 8.05 11.51
N TYR A 397 -8.85 9.02 12.24
CA TYR A 397 -7.49 9.50 12.00
C TYR A 397 -6.49 8.34 12.08
N SER A 398 -5.71 8.14 11.05
CA SER A 398 -4.84 6.98 10.93
C SER A 398 -3.68 7.26 9.95
N PRO A 399 -2.74 8.14 10.29
CA PRO A 399 -1.58 8.45 9.46
C PRO A 399 -0.62 7.26 9.35
N GLN A 400 0.27 7.32 8.39
CA GLN A 400 1.42 6.41 8.23
C GLN A 400 2.73 7.09 8.66
N MET A 401 2.75 8.42 8.61
CA MET A 401 3.90 9.27 8.91
C MET A 401 3.78 9.91 10.30
N GLY A 402 4.90 10.39 10.82
CA GLY A 402 4.95 11.05 12.12
C GLY A 402 4.93 10.08 13.31
N PHE A 403 4.80 10.64 14.51
CA PHE A 403 4.76 9.82 15.73
C PHE A 403 3.45 9.05 15.87
N GLU A 404 2.31 9.67 15.53
CA GLU A 404 1.04 8.95 15.51
C GLU A 404 1.03 7.87 14.41
N GLY A 405 1.68 8.12 13.28
CA GLY A 405 1.91 7.09 12.27
C GLY A 405 2.66 5.88 12.80
N ALA A 406 3.68 6.09 13.64
CA ALA A 406 4.39 4.99 14.29
C ALA A 406 3.48 4.17 15.23
N ASN A 407 2.53 4.81 15.93
CA ASN A 407 1.52 4.14 16.76
C ASN A 407 0.58 3.28 15.88
N VAL A 408 0.10 3.84 14.77
CA VAL A 408 -0.76 3.13 13.80
C VAL A 408 -0.05 1.93 13.19
N LEU A 409 1.24 2.07 12.86
CA LEU A 409 2.06 0.96 12.35
C LEU A 409 2.15 -0.16 13.38
N PHE A 410 2.44 0.17 14.64
CA PHE A 410 2.52 -0.80 15.71
C PHE A 410 1.20 -1.59 15.83
N ASP A 411 0.07 -0.91 15.97
CA ASP A 411 -1.23 -1.55 16.10
C ASP A 411 -1.56 -2.46 14.90
N THR A 412 -1.32 -1.98 13.68
CA THR A 412 -1.70 -2.71 12.47
C THR A 412 -0.81 -3.89 12.16
N TRP A 413 0.46 -3.88 12.60
CA TRP A 413 1.41 -4.97 12.30
C TRP A 413 1.52 -5.97 13.44
N VAL A 414 1.42 -5.51 14.69
CA VAL A 414 1.62 -6.37 15.86
C VAL A 414 0.34 -7.13 16.23
N HIS A 415 -0.83 -6.49 16.17
CA HIS A 415 -2.07 -7.16 16.56
C HIS A 415 -2.36 -8.44 15.77
N PRO A 416 -2.21 -8.50 14.43
CA PRO A 416 -2.41 -9.74 13.69
C PRO A 416 -1.46 -10.88 14.10
N LEU A 417 -0.24 -10.54 14.55
CA LEU A 417 0.71 -11.53 15.07
C LEU A 417 0.33 -12.00 16.46
N MET A 418 -0.16 -11.10 17.32
CA MET A 418 -0.58 -11.45 18.68
C MET A 418 -1.81 -12.35 18.70
N MET A 419 -2.76 -12.14 17.78
CA MET A 419 -3.93 -13.02 17.63
C MET A 419 -3.53 -14.46 17.31
N GLY A 420 -2.47 -14.66 16.52
CA GLY A 420 -1.92 -16.00 16.27
C GLY A 420 -1.30 -16.65 17.51
N LEU A 421 -0.83 -15.86 18.48
CA LEU A 421 -0.33 -16.38 19.76
C LEU A 421 -1.46 -16.98 20.61
N GLU A 422 -2.62 -16.34 20.68
CA GLU A 422 -3.78 -16.86 21.40
C GLU A 422 -4.22 -18.22 20.84
N GLU A 423 -4.34 -18.34 19.52
CA GLU A 423 -4.67 -19.61 18.86
C GLU A 423 -3.63 -20.70 19.16
N HIS A 424 -2.34 -20.33 19.18
CA HIS A 424 -1.27 -21.27 19.53
C HIS A 424 -1.35 -21.72 20.99
N LEU A 425 -1.56 -20.81 21.92
CA LEU A 425 -1.72 -21.11 23.35
C LEU A 425 -2.95 -21.97 23.61
N ILE A 426 -4.10 -21.63 23.04
CA ILE A 426 -5.32 -22.44 23.13
C ILE A 426 -5.08 -23.83 22.55
N GLY A 427 -4.39 -23.92 21.40
CA GLY A 427 -4.02 -25.20 20.81
C GLY A 427 -3.07 -26.04 21.68
N MET A 428 -2.09 -25.40 22.30
CA MET A 428 -1.10 -26.06 23.19
C MET A 428 -1.75 -26.61 24.47
N PHE A 429 -2.67 -25.86 25.06
CA PHE A 429 -3.34 -26.24 26.30
C PHE A 429 -4.67 -26.99 26.10
N ARG A 430 -5.05 -27.29 24.87
CA ARG A 430 -6.31 -27.97 24.54
C ARG A 430 -6.48 -29.33 25.18
N GLY A 431 -5.38 -30.01 25.53
CA GLY A 431 -5.36 -31.28 26.24
C GLY A 431 -5.11 -31.15 27.75
N ASP A 432 -5.00 -29.91 28.25
CA ASP A 432 -4.77 -29.69 29.69
C ASP A 432 -6.07 -29.90 30.47
N VAL A 433 -5.97 -30.57 31.61
CA VAL A 433 -7.12 -30.90 32.48
C VAL A 433 -7.81 -29.64 33.00
N GLU A 434 -7.10 -28.51 33.07
CA GLU A 434 -7.64 -27.21 33.49
C GLU A 434 -8.32 -26.44 32.35
N PHE A 435 -8.09 -26.79 31.08
CA PHE A 435 -8.57 -26.09 29.89
C PHE A 435 -9.51 -26.94 29.01
N HIS A 436 -10.26 -27.86 29.59
CA HIS A 436 -11.33 -28.56 28.85
C HIS A 436 -12.64 -27.77 28.89
N GLU A 437 -13.55 -28.05 27.97
CA GLU A 437 -14.80 -27.30 27.78
C GLU A 437 -15.70 -27.25 29.05
N ASP A 438 -15.55 -28.19 29.97
CA ASP A 438 -16.29 -28.24 31.25
C ASP A 438 -15.49 -27.71 32.45
N ALA A 439 -14.28 -27.17 32.24
CA ALA A 439 -13.45 -26.67 33.34
C ALA A 439 -13.99 -25.34 33.89
N ALA A 440 -14.25 -25.29 35.18
CA ALA A 440 -14.53 -24.04 35.87
C ALA A 440 -13.24 -23.22 36.02
N PRO A 441 -13.27 -21.91 35.86
CA PRO A 441 -12.08 -21.06 36.04
C PRO A 441 -11.49 -21.22 37.43
N SER A 442 -10.26 -21.71 37.54
CA SER A 442 -9.60 -22.02 38.82
C SER A 442 -9.45 -20.82 39.76
N HIS A 443 -9.39 -19.61 39.23
CA HIS A 443 -9.28 -18.36 40.01
C HIS A 443 -10.60 -17.86 40.59
N LEU A 444 -11.73 -18.44 40.24
CA LEU A 444 -13.04 -18.07 40.79
C LEU A 444 -13.42 -18.88 42.02
N GLY A 445 -12.47 -19.52 42.69
CA GLY A 445 -12.57 -20.16 43.98
C GLY A 445 -13.96 -20.73 44.34
N GLY A 446 -14.14 -22.01 44.20
CA GLY A 446 -15.15 -22.87 44.77
C GLY A 446 -16.44 -22.25 45.29
N HIS A 447 -17.29 -21.71 44.44
CA HIS A 447 -18.67 -21.44 44.76
C HIS A 447 -19.59 -22.31 43.89
N ALA A 448 -20.18 -23.22 44.64
CA ALA A 448 -21.35 -24.08 44.33
C ALA A 448 -21.75 -24.21 42.86
N SER A 449 -21.67 -25.41 42.39
CA SER A 449 -22.25 -25.96 41.16
C SER A 449 -23.60 -25.31 40.84
N ARG A 450 -23.60 -24.43 39.88
CA ARG A 450 -24.83 -23.97 39.24
C ARG A 450 -25.26 -25.12 38.29
N PRO A 451 -26.48 -25.63 38.40
CA PRO A 451 -26.92 -26.68 37.47
C PRO A 451 -26.88 -26.11 36.05
N ALA A 452 -26.29 -26.84 35.13
CA ALA A 452 -26.22 -26.52 33.74
C ALA A 452 -27.64 -26.22 33.20
N PRO A 453 -27.86 -25.15 32.40
CA PRO A 453 -29.13 -24.95 31.75
C PRO A 453 -29.39 -26.09 30.79
N THR A 454 -30.52 -26.75 30.96
CA THR A 454 -31.02 -27.77 30.03
C THR A 454 -31.28 -27.11 28.68
N VAL A 455 -30.36 -27.31 27.75
CA VAL A 455 -30.51 -26.87 26.35
C VAL A 455 -31.55 -27.81 25.70
N SER A 456 -32.60 -27.24 25.12
CA SER A 456 -33.60 -28.00 24.38
C SER A 456 -32.96 -28.75 23.20
N ALA A 457 -33.43 -29.95 22.87
CA ALA A 457 -32.91 -30.77 21.79
C ALA A 457 -32.80 -30.09 20.40
N SER A 458 -33.55 -29.03 20.19
CA SER A 458 -33.45 -28.22 18.96
C SER A 458 -32.23 -27.28 18.91
N ALA A 459 -31.72 -26.87 20.08
CA ALA A 459 -30.52 -26.04 20.16
C ALA A 459 -29.24 -26.89 20.05
N SER A 460 -29.28 -28.14 20.54
CA SER A 460 -28.17 -29.09 20.42
C SER A 460 -27.86 -29.43 18.96
N ALA A 461 -28.88 -29.68 18.13
CA ALA A 461 -28.68 -29.96 16.71
C ALA A 461 -28.11 -28.77 15.91
N ALA A 462 -28.44 -27.54 16.32
CA ALA A 462 -27.88 -26.33 15.68
C ALA A 462 -26.42 -26.09 16.11
N VAL A 463 -26.07 -26.40 17.36
CA VAL A 463 -24.70 -26.30 17.87
C VAL A 463 -23.81 -27.39 17.26
N GLU A 464 -24.31 -28.63 17.13
CA GLU A 464 -23.60 -29.70 16.44
C GLU A 464 -23.34 -29.38 14.97
N ALA A 465 -24.32 -28.79 14.26
CA ALA A 465 -24.14 -28.36 12.87
C ALA A 465 -23.12 -27.22 12.73
N ILE A 466 -23.06 -26.29 13.69
CA ILE A 466 -22.06 -25.21 13.69
C ILE A 466 -20.67 -25.75 14.07
N VAL A 467 -20.58 -26.67 15.01
CA VAL A 467 -19.34 -27.32 15.39
C VAL A 467 -18.79 -28.19 14.24
N GLU A 468 -19.67 -28.87 13.49
CA GLU A 468 -19.25 -29.65 12.33
C GLU A 468 -18.74 -28.77 11.18
N ILE A 469 -19.34 -27.59 10.96
CA ILE A 469 -18.88 -26.61 9.97
C ILE A 469 -17.56 -25.96 10.39
N THR A 470 -17.36 -25.70 11.70
CA THR A 470 -16.11 -25.11 12.23
C THR A 470 -15.01 -26.14 12.38
N ALA A 471 -15.33 -27.39 12.71
CA ALA A 471 -14.36 -28.50 12.77
C ALA A 471 -13.77 -28.86 11.41
N GLN A 472 -14.49 -28.57 10.32
CA GLN A 472 -13.95 -28.73 8.96
C GLN A 472 -12.96 -27.60 8.56
N ALA A 473 -12.90 -26.50 9.30
CA ALA A 473 -12.02 -25.36 9.06
C ALA A 473 -10.76 -25.32 9.94
N THR A 474 -10.69 -26.13 11.02
CA THR A 474 -9.55 -26.15 11.93
C THR A 474 -8.73 -27.43 11.76
N ILE A 475 -7.48 -27.26 11.40
CA ILE A 475 -6.46 -28.33 11.31
C ILE A 475 -5.91 -28.56 12.71
N PRO A 476 -6.08 -29.74 13.32
CA PRO A 476 -5.32 -30.06 14.53
C PRO A 476 -3.86 -30.32 14.15
N LEU A 477 -2.96 -29.49 14.65
CA LEU A 477 -1.55 -29.86 14.80
C LEU A 477 -1.45 -30.82 16.02
N ASN A 478 -1.64 -32.09 15.79
CA ASN A 478 -1.25 -33.09 16.78
C ASN A 478 0.19 -33.53 16.48
N THR A 479 1.12 -33.01 17.24
CA THR A 479 2.37 -33.68 17.54
C THR A 479 2.15 -34.61 18.75
N GLU A 480 1.61 -35.80 18.55
CA GLU A 480 1.85 -36.89 19.47
C GLU A 480 3.05 -37.69 18.98
N GLU A 481 4.19 -37.43 19.58
CA GLU A 481 5.31 -38.37 19.59
C GLU A 481 4.94 -39.57 20.45
N GLY A 482 4.38 -40.58 19.80
CA GLY A 482 4.33 -41.93 20.35
C GLY A 482 5.52 -42.73 19.84
N PRO A 483 6.08 -43.66 20.61
CA PRO A 483 7.33 -44.34 20.32
C PRO A 483 7.14 -45.46 19.29
N TYR A 484 7.11 -45.13 18.00
CA TYR A 484 7.37 -46.11 16.93
C TYR A 484 8.09 -45.38 15.78
N ALA A 485 9.38 -45.63 15.70
CA ALA A 485 10.19 -45.33 14.54
C ALA A 485 9.71 -46.19 13.35
N ALA A 486 8.67 -45.77 12.66
CA ALA A 486 8.26 -46.37 11.40
C ALA A 486 9.06 -45.75 10.27
N THR A 487 9.73 -46.54 9.48
CA THR A 487 10.43 -46.17 8.27
C THR A 487 9.47 -45.36 7.35
N PRO A 488 9.83 -44.17 6.84
CA PRO A 488 8.94 -43.40 6.00
C PRO A 488 8.57 -44.18 4.75
N ALA A 489 7.26 -44.26 4.46
CA ALA A 489 6.75 -44.95 3.28
C ALA A 489 7.37 -44.37 1.99
N LYS A 490 7.85 -45.21 1.09
CA LYS A 490 8.46 -44.81 -0.17
C LYS A 490 7.38 -44.38 -1.16
N TRP A 491 7.53 -43.21 -1.76
CA TRP A 491 6.63 -42.70 -2.81
C TRP A 491 7.06 -43.24 -4.18
N THR A 492 6.08 -43.64 -4.99
CA THR A 492 6.35 -43.95 -6.40
C THR A 492 6.52 -42.63 -7.19
N PRO A 493 7.32 -42.61 -8.27
CA PRO A 493 7.50 -41.41 -9.10
C PRO A 493 6.17 -40.87 -9.65
N ASP A 494 5.21 -41.74 -9.96
CA ASP A 494 3.90 -41.35 -10.46
C ASP A 494 3.02 -40.74 -9.36
N ALA A 495 3.07 -41.24 -8.13
CA ALA A 495 2.38 -40.65 -6.99
C ALA A 495 2.96 -39.26 -6.62
N GLU A 496 4.28 -39.09 -6.71
CA GLU A 496 4.90 -37.77 -6.54
C GLU A 496 4.50 -36.79 -7.63
N LYS A 497 4.40 -37.26 -8.89
CA LYS A 497 3.94 -36.45 -10.01
C LYS A 497 2.48 -36.04 -9.84
N GLU A 498 1.63 -36.93 -9.34
CA GLU A 498 0.23 -36.64 -9.04
C GLU A 498 0.11 -35.67 -7.86
N LEU A 499 0.91 -35.84 -6.82
CA LEU A 499 0.99 -34.91 -5.68
C LEU A 499 1.40 -33.49 -6.12
N ARG A 500 2.25 -33.38 -7.13
CA ARG A 500 2.67 -32.08 -7.68
C ARG A 500 1.55 -31.34 -8.42
N LYS A 501 0.53 -32.03 -8.91
CA LYS A 501 -0.67 -31.40 -9.50
C LYS A 501 -1.58 -30.74 -8.46
N ILE A 502 -1.45 -31.15 -7.19
CA ILE A 502 -2.17 -30.53 -6.08
C ILE A 502 -1.58 -29.15 -5.82
N PRO A 503 -2.44 -28.09 -5.65
CA PRO A 503 -1.98 -26.76 -5.32
C PRO A 503 -1.00 -26.79 -4.15
N PHE A 504 0.13 -26.10 -4.27
CA PHE A 504 1.27 -26.22 -3.36
C PHE A 504 0.90 -25.95 -1.88
N PHE A 505 -0.07 -25.07 -1.60
CA PHE A 505 -0.52 -24.71 -0.26
C PHE A 505 -1.28 -25.85 0.48
N VAL A 506 -1.85 -26.81 -0.24
CA VAL A 506 -2.45 -28.03 0.34
C VAL A 506 -1.58 -29.27 0.14
N ARG A 507 -0.53 -29.19 -0.69
CA ARG A 507 0.34 -30.32 -1.02
C ARG A 507 1.02 -30.93 0.19
N GLY A 508 1.51 -30.09 1.11
CA GLY A 508 2.13 -30.53 2.36
C GLY A 508 1.13 -31.27 3.27
N LYS A 509 -0.12 -30.82 3.33
CA LYS A 509 -1.20 -31.50 4.06
C LYS A 509 -1.57 -32.81 3.38
N ALA A 510 -1.73 -32.79 2.07
CA ALA A 510 -2.04 -34.00 1.29
C ALA A 510 -0.95 -35.06 1.47
N ARG A 511 0.34 -34.66 1.44
CA ARG A 511 1.47 -35.55 1.68
C ARG A 511 1.41 -36.17 3.08
N ARG A 512 1.28 -35.40 4.13
CA ARG A 512 1.19 -35.88 5.53
C ARG A 512 -0.02 -36.78 5.74
N ASN A 513 -1.17 -36.43 5.21
CA ASN A 513 -2.37 -37.26 5.31
C ASN A 513 -2.18 -38.61 4.59
N THR A 514 -1.55 -38.61 3.41
CA THR A 514 -1.25 -39.84 2.67
C THR A 514 -0.23 -40.71 3.40
N GLU A 515 0.81 -40.13 3.98
CA GLU A 515 1.81 -40.83 4.77
C GLU A 515 1.19 -41.41 6.06
N ARG A 516 0.31 -40.64 6.72
CA ARG A 516 -0.44 -41.11 7.89
C ARG A 516 -1.41 -42.23 7.53
N TYR A 517 -2.10 -42.12 6.40
CA TYR A 517 -2.95 -43.20 5.89
C TYR A 517 -2.15 -44.46 5.62
N ALA A 518 -1.00 -44.32 4.97
CA ALA A 518 -0.08 -45.42 4.70
C ALA A 518 0.41 -46.12 6.00
N GLN A 519 0.71 -45.35 7.03
CA GLN A 519 1.08 -45.86 8.34
C GLN A 519 -0.06 -46.65 9.02
N ILE A 520 -1.28 -46.06 9.03
CA ILE A 520 -2.47 -46.72 9.63
C ILE A 520 -2.78 -48.05 8.94
N HIS A 521 -2.64 -48.09 7.63
CA HIS A 521 -2.95 -49.26 6.80
C HIS A 521 -1.73 -50.12 6.47
N SER A 522 -0.57 -49.88 7.11
CA SER A 522 0.67 -50.61 6.90
C SER A 522 1.14 -50.68 5.44
N VAL A 523 0.89 -49.62 4.68
CA VAL A 523 1.29 -49.50 3.28
C VAL A 523 2.75 -49.04 3.20
N GLN A 524 3.64 -49.88 2.67
CA GLN A 524 5.08 -49.57 2.59
C GLN A 524 5.44 -48.68 1.40
N VAL A 525 4.61 -48.66 0.34
CA VAL A 525 4.84 -47.87 -0.88
C VAL A 525 3.58 -47.10 -1.24
N VAL A 526 3.71 -45.79 -1.25
CA VAL A 526 2.61 -44.89 -1.62
C VAL A 526 2.47 -44.83 -3.16
N THR A 527 1.35 -45.31 -3.65
CA THR A 527 0.94 -45.24 -5.07
C THR A 527 -0.08 -44.15 -5.29
N ILE A 528 -0.47 -43.90 -6.55
CA ILE A 528 -1.56 -42.98 -6.89
C ILE A 528 -2.87 -43.39 -6.21
N GLU A 529 -3.16 -44.68 -6.17
CA GLU A 529 -4.35 -45.22 -5.50
C GLU A 529 -4.33 -44.88 -4.01
N THR A 530 -3.20 -45.12 -3.33
CA THR A 530 -3.02 -44.75 -1.91
C THR A 530 -3.26 -43.26 -1.66
N LEU A 531 -2.85 -42.38 -2.58
CA LEU A 531 -3.09 -40.95 -2.51
C LEU A 531 -4.58 -40.61 -2.58
N TYR A 532 -5.33 -41.27 -3.48
CA TYR A 532 -6.77 -41.05 -3.61
C TYR A 532 -7.57 -41.69 -2.46
N ASP A 533 -7.16 -42.83 -1.96
CA ASP A 533 -7.78 -43.48 -0.80
C ASP A 533 -7.58 -42.64 0.47
N ALA A 534 -6.39 -42.13 0.68
CA ALA A 534 -6.11 -41.17 1.75
C ALA A 534 -6.97 -39.92 1.64
N LYS A 535 -7.13 -39.39 0.43
CA LYS A 535 -8.02 -38.25 0.18
C LYS A 535 -9.47 -38.60 0.54
N ALA A 536 -9.99 -39.75 0.13
CA ALA A 536 -11.34 -40.20 0.45
C ALA A 536 -11.54 -40.42 1.97
N HIS A 537 -10.52 -40.94 2.65
CA HIS A 537 -10.54 -41.18 4.10
C HIS A 537 -10.59 -39.87 4.93
N PHE A 538 -9.81 -38.85 4.54
CA PHE A 538 -9.70 -37.56 5.25
C PHE A 538 -10.62 -36.45 4.69
N SER A 539 -11.45 -36.76 3.70
CA SER A 539 -12.48 -35.83 3.16
C SER A 539 -13.88 -36.09 3.71
N ARG A 540 -14.03 -37.07 4.62
CA ARG A 540 -15.28 -37.36 5.33
C ARG A 540 -15.37 -36.60 6.62
#